data_b90a24558993d61eac0d909df0c2c58b
#
_entry.id   b90a24558993d61eac0d909df0c2c58b
#
_cell.length_a   1.000
_cell.length_b   1.000
_cell.length_c   1.000
_cell.angle_alpha   90.00
_cell.angle_beta   90.00
_cell.angle_gamma   90.00
#
_symmetry.space_group_name_H-M   'P 1'
#
loop_
_entity.id
_entity.type
_entity.pdbx_description
1 polymer ?
#
loop_
_entity_poly.entity_id
_entity_poly.type
_entity_poly.pdbx_seq_one_letter_code
_entity_poly.pdbx_strand_id
1 'polypeptide(L)'
;MNIKILVGYHKPEFLIKNDIYIPIHLGRSLKNEELKDYSIGENCNDFMLKNMIGDDIGDNISHLNKYFNELTGIYWAWKNYDKLGNPDYIGYVHYRRFLLFDQNNVSYPKAPNNYDLVCNFANEIFLNSIEPRDYVQQYDMIIPKPLESTLVNCDFKDLRELNLSYNFSDYGLKLLEKIILSSEYRNLYSDIVKEFYKRTSYYPANIFIMKKELFFDFCEFRFNIAFKMFEIMEKRLINSSIHGSREMGWALEHLMSFYVAFLKNKNYKIKELPIVILKNTQVDILKKKYLVSDKDIVIVFCVDESSFPLLSVNINSILENATFLEKYTISILHLNINRDRLDSLLKNFEDKISIEF
;
A
#
# COMPACT_ATOMS: atom_id res chain seq x y z
N MET A 1 14.36 -15.42 -7.80
CA MET A 1 14.15 -13.95 -7.75
C MET A 1 13.19 -13.63 -6.61
N ASN A 2 13.58 -12.72 -5.72
CA ASN A 2 12.79 -12.27 -4.57
C ASN A 2 12.16 -10.89 -4.87
N ILE A 3 10.84 -10.78 -4.77
CA ILE A 3 10.10 -9.53 -4.97
C ILE A 3 9.35 -9.21 -3.68
N LYS A 4 9.42 -7.96 -3.23
CA LYS A 4 8.58 -7.45 -2.15
C LYS A 4 7.92 -6.14 -2.60
N ILE A 5 6.61 -6.05 -2.41
CA ILE A 5 5.82 -4.86 -2.73
C ILE A 5 5.16 -4.38 -1.45
N LEU A 6 5.57 -3.24 -0.96
CA LEU A 6 4.94 -2.64 0.20
C LEU A 6 3.56 -2.10 -0.16
N VAL A 7 2.57 -2.40 0.64
CA VAL A 7 1.21 -1.86 0.53
C VAL A 7 1.00 -0.86 1.65
N GLY A 8 0.97 0.43 1.33
CA GLY A 8 0.88 1.50 2.32
C GLY A 8 -0.54 1.67 2.85
N TYR A 9 -0.71 1.56 4.17
CA TYR A 9 -1.96 1.77 4.89
C TYR A 9 -1.80 2.88 5.93
N HIS A 10 -2.78 3.75 6.03
CA HIS A 10 -2.89 4.74 7.11
C HIS A 10 -4.19 4.56 7.93
N LYS A 11 -5.01 3.60 7.56
CA LYS A 11 -6.25 3.20 8.25
C LYS A 11 -6.57 1.74 7.90
N PRO A 12 -7.42 1.09 8.69
CA PRO A 12 -7.88 -0.27 8.39
C PRO A 12 -8.69 -0.29 7.10
N GLU A 13 -8.25 -1.10 6.18
CA GLU A 13 -8.89 -1.33 4.88
C GLU A 13 -8.66 -2.78 4.48
N PHE A 14 -9.24 -3.19 3.35
CA PHE A 14 -9.03 -4.51 2.78
C PHE A 14 -7.53 -4.85 2.75
N LEU A 15 -7.15 -5.92 3.44
CA LEU A 15 -5.76 -6.30 3.64
C LEU A 15 -5.28 -7.26 2.54
N ILE A 16 -4.29 -6.84 1.78
CA ILE A 16 -3.55 -7.70 0.86
C ILE A 16 -2.20 -8.02 1.49
N LYS A 17 -1.94 -9.31 1.72
CA LYS A 17 -0.71 -9.79 2.33
C LYS A 17 -0.41 -11.20 1.83
N ASN A 18 0.77 -11.40 1.27
CA ASN A 18 1.32 -12.70 0.86
C ASN A 18 2.84 -12.60 0.80
N ASP A 19 3.50 -13.54 0.11
CA ASP A 19 4.95 -13.55 -0.03
C ASP A 19 5.51 -12.32 -0.75
N ILE A 20 4.72 -11.68 -1.62
CA ILE A 20 5.10 -10.54 -2.44
C ILE A 20 4.57 -9.23 -1.83
N TYR A 21 3.31 -9.18 -1.44
CA TYR A 21 2.65 -7.98 -0.92
C TYR A 21 2.76 -7.91 0.60
N ILE A 22 3.46 -6.89 1.09
CA ILE A 22 3.76 -6.67 2.50
C ILE A 22 3.03 -5.41 2.98
N PRO A 23 1.99 -5.52 3.80
CA PRO A 23 1.29 -4.36 4.34
C PRO A 23 2.18 -3.60 5.34
N ILE A 24 2.22 -2.27 5.18
CA ILE A 24 2.95 -1.36 6.07
C ILE A 24 2.02 -0.26 6.61
N HIS A 25 2.00 -0.11 7.94
CA HIS A 25 1.28 0.96 8.62
C HIS A 25 2.12 2.24 8.61
N LEU A 26 1.63 3.25 7.91
CA LEU A 26 2.30 4.53 7.70
C LEU A 26 1.96 5.51 8.82
N GLY A 27 2.96 6.24 9.28
CA GLY A 27 2.81 7.23 10.35
C GLY A 27 2.45 6.59 11.69
N ARG A 28 2.87 5.35 11.96
CA ARG A 28 2.50 4.62 13.17
C ARG A 28 2.96 5.29 14.47
N SER A 29 4.01 6.11 14.41
CA SER A 29 4.49 6.88 15.56
C SER A 29 3.67 8.14 15.86
N LEU A 30 2.74 8.56 14.96
CA LEU A 30 1.89 9.72 15.20
C LEU A 30 0.87 9.42 16.31
N LYS A 31 0.68 10.40 17.20
CA LYS A 31 -0.32 10.31 18.26
C LYS A 31 -1.73 10.55 17.72
N ASN A 32 -2.74 9.99 18.37
CA ASN A 32 -4.16 10.15 17.98
C ASN A 32 -4.59 11.63 17.79
N GLU A 33 -3.98 12.56 18.51
CA GLU A 33 -4.25 14.00 18.38
C GLU A 33 -3.73 14.60 17.06
N GLU A 34 -2.68 14.01 16.48
CA GLU A 34 -2.10 14.42 15.20
C GLU A 34 -2.84 13.79 14.02
N LEU A 35 -3.61 12.72 14.29
CA LEU A 35 -4.43 11.98 13.35
C LEU A 35 -5.89 12.49 13.33
N LYS A 36 -6.14 13.76 13.65
CA LYS A 36 -7.50 14.33 13.88
C LYS A 36 -8.52 14.08 12.77
N ASP A 37 -8.10 13.77 11.56
CA ASP A 37 -9.02 13.41 10.47
C ASP A 37 -9.38 11.91 10.46
N TYR A 38 -8.75 11.12 11.33
CA TYR A 38 -8.93 9.67 11.39
C TYR A 38 -9.21 9.27 12.83
N SER A 39 -10.47 9.29 13.24
CA SER A 39 -10.90 8.65 14.49
C SER A 39 -10.73 7.13 14.36
N ILE A 40 -9.48 6.70 14.37
CA ILE A 40 -9.13 5.29 14.43
C ILE A 40 -9.43 4.84 15.85
N GLY A 41 -10.54 4.14 16.07
CA GLY A 41 -10.86 3.55 17.36
C GLY A 41 -9.76 2.55 17.78
N GLU A 42 -9.66 2.26 19.07
CA GLU A 42 -8.65 1.33 19.62
C GLU A 42 -8.61 -0.01 18.87
N ASN A 43 -9.75 -0.58 18.54
CA ASN A 43 -9.86 -1.83 17.77
C ASN A 43 -9.24 -1.72 16.35
N CYS A 44 -9.27 -0.55 15.75
CA CYS A 44 -8.66 -0.30 14.44
C CYS A 44 -7.14 -0.29 14.52
N ASN A 45 -6.61 0.31 15.57
CA ASN A 45 -5.18 0.34 15.82
C ASN A 45 -4.64 -1.07 16.09
N ASP A 46 -5.33 -1.85 16.91
CA ASP A 46 -4.98 -3.24 17.19
C ASP A 46 -4.95 -4.11 15.93
N PHE A 47 -5.93 -3.92 15.04
CA PHE A 47 -5.95 -4.60 13.75
C PHE A 47 -4.69 -4.29 12.93
N MET A 48 -4.32 -3.03 12.80
CA MET A 48 -3.15 -2.62 12.02
C MET A 48 -1.85 -3.09 12.67
N LEU A 49 -1.73 -2.99 14.00
CA LEU A 49 -0.57 -3.47 14.75
C LEU A 49 -0.35 -4.98 14.57
N LYS A 50 -1.43 -5.76 14.60
CA LYS A 50 -1.36 -7.21 14.45
C LYS A 50 -0.99 -7.67 13.03
N ASN A 51 -1.41 -6.93 12.01
CA ASN A 51 -1.38 -7.42 10.63
C ASN A 51 -0.35 -6.75 9.73
N MET A 52 0.21 -5.63 10.14
CA MET A 52 1.10 -4.83 9.32
C MET A 52 2.44 -4.58 10.00
N ILE A 53 3.50 -4.48 9.21
CA ILE A 53 4.76 -3.93 9.73
C ILE A 53 4.57 -2.43 9.95
N GLY A 54 5.27 -1.86 10.93
CA GLY A 54 5.21 -0.41 11.16
C GLY A 54 6.37 0.30 10.50
N ASP A 55 6.12 1.51 10.00
CA ASP A 55 7.15 2.39 9.50
C ASP A 55 7.94 3.12 10.60
N ASP A 56 7.69 2.78 11.88
CA ASP A 56 8.30 3.40 13.08
C ASP A 56 9.39 2.54 13.74
N ILE A 57 9.75 1.39 13.17
CA ILE A 57 10.78 0.49 13.71
C ILE A 57 12.11 0.66 12.97
N GLY A 58 13.24 0.58 13.69
CA GLY A 58 14.57 0.78 13.09
C GLY A 58 14.82 2.23 12.68
N ASP A 59 15.64 2.44 11.65
CA ASP A 59 15.86 3.79 11.07
C ASP A 59 14.60 4.24 10.32
N ASN A 60 13.97 5.32 10.79
CA ASN A 60 12.67 5.75 10.31
C ASN A 60 12.43 7.25 10.45
N ILE A 61 11.42 7.73 9.72
CA ILE A 61 10.88 9.10 9.79
C ILE A 61 9.36 9.08 9.98
N SER A 62 8.82 8.07 10.65
CA SER A 62 7.39 7.87 10.84
C SER A 62 6.69 9.10 11.44
N HIS A 63 7.34 9.80 12.39
CA HIS A 63 6.85 11.02 13.01
C HIS A 63 6.68 12.21 12.03
N LEU A 64 7.28 12.13 10.86
CA LEU A 64 7.14 13.15 9.80
C LEU A 64 6.03 12.80 8.79
N ASN A 65 5.26 11.74 9.00
CA ASN A 65 4.27 11.28 8.04
C ASN A 65 3.25 12.36 7.64
N LYS A 66 2.92 13.27 8.54
CA LYS A 66 2.05 14.42 8.26
C LYS A 66 2.53 15.26 7.07
N TYR A 67 3.85 15.32 6.86
CA TYR A 67 4.50 16.14 5.82
C TYR A 67 5.02 15.29 4.65
N PHE A 68 5.48 14.08 4.94
CA PHE A 68 6.09 13.17 3.97
C PHE A 68 5.10 12.17 3.39
N ASN A 69 3.90 12.03 3.97
CA ASN A 69 2.87 11.08 3.55
C ASN A 69 3.45 9.65 3.41
N GLU A 70 3.18 8.97 2.29
CA GLU A 70 3.66 7.60 2.00
C GLU A 70 5.19 7.47 1.91
N LEU A 71 5.90 8.58 1.80
CA LEU A 71 7.37 8.56 1.74
C LEU A 71 7.99 8.02 3.03
N THR A 72 7.28 8.07 4.17
CA THR A 72 7.79 7.48 5.42
C THR A 72 7.95 5.96 5.31
N GLY A 73 7.02 5.28 4.65
CA GLY A 73 7.12 3.85 4.37
C GLY A 73 8.21 3.52 3.34
N ILE A 74 8.40 4.37 2.33
CA ILE A 74 9.46 4.20 1.33
C ILE A 74 10.84 4.43 1.98
N TYR A 75 10.98 5.44 2.86
CA TYR A 75 12.19 5.67 3.64
C TYR A 75 12.51 4.47 4.54
N TRP A 76 11.49 3.99 5.24
CA TRP A 76 11.65 2.82 6.10
C TRP A 76 12.16 1.60 5.30
N ALA A 77 11.59 1.33 4.14
CA ALA A 77 12.02 0.24 3.28
C ALA A 77 13.48 0.39 2.83
N TRP A 78 13.89 1.61 2.49
CA TRP A 78 15.27 1.91 2.11
C TRP A 78 16.27 1.66 3.24
N LYS A 79 15.94 2.13 4.43
CA LYS A 79 16.83 2.04 5.61
C LYS A 79 16.83 0.69 6.32
N ASN A 80 15.76 -0.09 6.14
CA ASN A 80 15.60 -1.40 6.77
C ASN A 80 15.41 -2.52 5.73
N TYR A 81 16.14 -2.42 4.62
CA TYR A 81 15.97 -3.30 3.47
C TYR A 81 16.24 -4.77 3.78
N ASP A 82 17.15 -5.04 4.71
CA ASP A 82 17.46 -6.35 5.24
C ASP A 82 16.25 -7.02 5.89
N LYS A 83 15.40 -6.26 6.57
CA LYS A 83 14.16 -6.77 7.18
C LYS A 83 13.12 -7.23 6.16
N LEU A 84 13.26 -6.82 4.91
CA LEU A 84 12.45 -7.31 3.79
C LEU A 84 13.06 -8.55 3.12
N GLY A 85 14.17 -9.09 3.65
CA GLY A 85 14.88 -10.25 3.10
C GLY A 85 15.69 -9.91 1.86
N ASN A 86 16.18 -8.69 1.73
CA ASN A 86 17.04 -8.21 0.62
C ASN A 86 16.47 -8.58 -0.76
N PRO A 87 15.27 -8.17 -1.13
CA PRO A 87 14.66 -8.55 -2.40
C PRO A 87 15.45 -8.02 -3.60
N ASP A 88 15.38 -8.75 -4.73
CA ASP A 88 15.97 -8.33 -6.01
C ASP A 88 15.17 -7.16 -6.62
N TYR A 89 13.84 -7.17 -6.40
CA TYR A 89 12.93 -6.11 -6.78
C TYR A 89 12.09 -5.65 -5.58
N ILE A 90 11.91 -4.35 -5.49
CA ILE A 90 11.04 -3.74 -4.49
C ILE A 90 9.99 -2.88 -5.16
N GLY A 91 8.79 -2.90 -4.62
CA GLY A 91 7.69 -2.07 -5.06
C GLY A 91 6.99 -1.36 -3.92
N TYR A 92 6.21 -0.36 -4.30
CA TYR A 92 5.30 0.35 -3.42
C TYR A 92 3.97 0.58 -4.13
N VAL A 93 2.87 0.28 -3.45
CA VAL A 93 1.50 0.53 -3.87
C VAL A 93 0.67 1.03 -2.68
N HIS A 94 -0.51 1.56 -2.94
CA HIS A 94 -1.43 1.96 -1.87
C HIS A 94 -2.49 0.88 -1.62
N TYR A 95 -3.09 0.88 -0.46
CA TYR A 95 -4.13 -0.07 -0.03
C TYR A 95 -5.33 -0.22 -0.98
N ARG A 96 -5.54 0.70 -1.89
CA ARG A 96 -6.62 0.68 -2.89
C ARG A 96 -6.19 1.02 -4.31
N ARG A 97 -4.88 1.17 -4.58
CA ARG A 97 -4.35 1.48 -5.91
C ARG A 97 -3.24 0.51 -6.26
N PHE A 98 -3.48 -0.32 -7.26
CA PHE A 98 -2.58 -1.40 -7.66
C PHE A 98 -2.27 -1.36 -9.14
N LEU A 99 -1.12 -1.90 -9.54
CA LEU A 99 -0.76 -2.10 -10.93
C LEU A 99 -1.52 -3.31 -11.49
N LEU A 100 -2.09 -3.17 -12.68
CA LEU A 100 -2.79 -4.23 -13.36
C LEU A 100 -1.85 -4.95 -14.34
N PHE A 101 -1.44 -6.18 -14.03
CA PHE A 101 -0.51 -6.96 -14.85
C PHE A 101 -1.19 -7.63 -16.04
N ASP A 102 -2.41 -8.13 -15.90
CA ASP A 102 -3.18 -8.71 -17.00
C ASP A 102 -3.90 -7.60 -17.79
N GLN A 103 -3.45 -7.40 -19.02
CA GLN A 103 -4.04 -6.39 -19.92
C GLN A 103 -5.09 -6.96 -20.88
N ASN A 104 -5.20 -8.29 -20.98
CA ASN A 104 -6.00 -8.94 -22.02
C ASN A 104 -7.50 -8.97 -21.72
N ASN A 105 -7.90 -8.75 -20.47
CA ASN A 105 -9.29 -8.95 -20.03
C ASN A 105 -10.00 -7.70 -19.49
N VAL A 106 -9.39 -6.50 -19.61
CA VAL A 106 -9.94 -5.36 -18.89
C VAL A 106 -10.24 -4.17 -19.79
N SER A 107 -11.47 -4.11 -20.27
CA SER A 107 -12.22 -2.86 -20.18
C SER A 107 -12.26 -2.49 -18.70
N TYR A 108 -11.63 -1.38 -18.27
CA TYR A 108 -11.52 -0.92 -16.88
C TYR A 108 -12.69 -1.43 -16.04
N PRO A 109 -12.50 -2.39 -15.14
CA PRO A 109 -13.60 -2.88 -14.33
C PRO A 109 -14.05 -1.70 -13.48
N LYS A 110 -15.32 -1.36 -13.56
CA LYS A 110 -15.93 -0.49 -12.55
C LYS A 110 -15.65 -1.18 -11.22
N ALA A 111 -14.87 -0.53 -10.36
CA ALA A 111 -14.52 -1.12 -9.09
C ALA A 111 -15.77 -1.65 -8.41
N PRO A 112 -15.76 -2.90 -7.94
CA PRO A 112 -16.93 -3.52 -7.35
C PRO A 112 -17.44 -2.73 -6.17
N ASN A 113 -18.77 -2.69 -6.00
CA ASN A 113 -19.41 -1.83 -5.00
C ASN A 113 -19.62 -2.51 -3.65
N ASN A 114 -19.29 -3.80 -3.52
CA ASN A 114 -19.38 -4.50 -2.25
C ASN A 114 -18.08 -5.22 -1.92
N TYR A 115 -17.91 -5.56 -0.66
CA TYR A 115 -16.69 -6.15 -0.11
C TYR A 115 -16.33 -7.49 -0.76
N ASP A 116 -17.29 -8.39 -0.93
CA ASP A 116 -17.05 -9.74 -1.49
C ASP A 116 -16.58 -9.68 -2.95
N LEU A 117 -17.15 -8.76 -3.73
CA LEU A 117 -16.71 -8.50 -5.10
C LEU A 117 -15.32 -7.87 -5.14
N VAL A 118 -14.97 -7.01 -4.18
CA VAL A 118 -13.61 -6.45 -4.04
C VAL A 118 -12.61 -7.55 -3.76
N CYS A 119 -12.98 -8.49 -2.91
CA CYS A 119 -12.15 -9.62 -2.55
C CYS A 119 -11.91 -10.57 -3.73
N ASN A 120 -12.98 -10.97 -4.42
CA ASN A 120 -12.88 -11.82 -5.60
C ASN A 120 -12.07 -11.14 -6.70
N PHE A 121 -12.31 -9.86 -6.92
CA PHE A 121 -11.56 -9.07 -7.90
C PHE A 121 -10.08 -8.92 -7.54
N ALA A 122 -9.77 -8.72 -6.26
CA ALA A 122 -8.38 -8.67 -5.79
C ALA A 122 -7.70 -10.03 -6.02
N ASN A 123 -8.40 -11.14 -5.75
CA ASN A 123 -7.91 -12.49 -6.02
C ASN A 123 -7.63 -12.71 -7.51
N GLU A 124 -8.58 -12.34 -8.38
CA GLU A 124 -8.40 -12.47 -9.82
C GLU A 124 -7.22 -11.66 -10.35
N ILE A 125 -7.02 -10.44 -9.84
CA ILE A 125 -5.93 -9.57 -10.28
C ILE A 125 -4.57 -10.01 -9.73
N PHE A 126 -4.51 -10.43 -8.47
CA PHE A 126 -3.24 -10.63 -7.79
C PHE A 126 -2.81 -12.08 -7.67
N LEU A 127 -3.75 -13.03 -7.70
CA LEU A 127 -3.48 -14.43 -7.43
C LEU A 127 -3.57 -15.32 -8.68
N ASN A 128 -4.42 -14.97 -9.65
CA ASN A 128 -4.69 -15.80 -10.83
C ASN A 128 -4.04 -15.29 -12.11
N SER A 129 -3.50 -14.07 -12.10
CA SER A 129 -2.80 -13.55 -13.28
C SER A 129 -1.30 -13.85 -13.19
N ILE A 130 -0.70 -14.18 -14.30
CA ILE A 130 0.74 -14.37 -14.60
C ILE A 130 1.64 -14.22 -13.36
N GLU A 131 2.38 -15.27 -12.98
CA GLU A 131 3.33 -15.17 -11.88
C GLU A 131 4.03 -13.81 -11.93
N PRO A 132 3.81 -12.91 -10.98
CA PRO A 132 4.37 -11.55 -11.05
C PRO A 132 5.88 -11.54 -11.26
N ARG A 133 6.56 -12.59 -10.82
CA ARG A 133 8.00 -12.78 -10.91
C ARG A 133 8.48 -12.86 -12.36
N ASP A 134 7.82 -13.67 -13.20
CA ASP A 134 8.23 -13.86 -14.59
C ASP A 134 7.97 -12.60 -15.43
N TYR A 135 6.97 -11.83 -15.06
CA TYR A 135 6.67 -10.57 -15.71
C TYR A 135 7.67 -9.47 -15.31
N VAL A 136 7.90 -9.31 -14.01
CA VAL A 136 8.72 -8.23 -13.45
C VAL A 136 10.18 -8.32 -13.92
N GLN A 137 10.76 -9.52 -14.00
CA GLN A 137 12.17 -9.71 -14.38
C GLN A 137 12.52 -9.24 -15.80
N GLN A 138 11.54 -9.00 -16.65
CA GLN A 138 11.74 -8.52 -18.02
C GLN A 138 12.08 -7.03 -18.08
N TYR A 139 11.87 -6.29 -16.98
CA TYR A 139 11.98 -4.84 -16.92
C TYR A 139 12.91 -4.41 -15.78
N ASP A 140 13.48 -3.24 -15.92
CA ASP A 140 14.26 -2.61 -14.86
C ASP A 140 13.34 -1.90 -13.86
N MET A 141 12.21 -1.37 -14.37
CA MET A 141 11.20 -0.67 -13.60
C MET A 141 9.81 -0.86 -14.21
N ILE A 142 8.81 -1.02 -13.35
CA ILE A 142 7.38 -1.01 -13.70
C ILE A 142 6.72 0.12 -12.93
N ILE A 143 5.93 0.93 -13.61
CA ILE A 143 5.26 2.12 -13.08
C ILE A 143 3.83 2.22 -13.63
N PRO A 144 2.96 3.04 -13.02
CA PRO A 144 1.67 3.36 -13.62
C PRO A 144 1.85 4.03 -14.97
N LYS A 145 0.82 3.95 -15.82
CA LYS A 145 0.70 4.88 -16.95
C LYS A 145 0.64 6.32 -16.40
N PRO A 146 1.24 7.29 -17.10
CA PRO A 146 1.15 8.68 -16.67
C PRO A 146 -0.31 9.12 -16.63
N LEU A 147 -0.63 9.94 -15.64
CA LEU A 147 -1.94 10.57 -15.53
C LEU A 147 -1.97 11.77 -16.47
N GLU A 148 -2.84 11.73 -17.47
CA GLU A 148 -3.04 12.81 -18.43
C GLU A 148 -4.08 13.82 -17.92
N SER A 149 -3.91 15.10 -18.24
CA SER A 149 -4.86 16.15 -17.87
C SER A 149 -6.29 15.88 -18.31
N THR A 150 -6.45 15.26 -19.46
CA THR A 150 -7.75 14.91 -20.04
C THR A 150 -8.53 13.87 -19.22
N LEU A 151 -7.85 13.09 -18.37
CA LEU A 151 -8.48 12.06 -17.53
C LEU A 151 -9.01 12.59 -16.18
N VAL A 152 -8.66 13.82 -15.80
CA VAL A 152 -8.97 14.38 -14.47
C VAL A 152 -10.18 15.33 -14.51
N ASN A 153 -10.87 15.46 -15.63
CA ASN A 153 -11.98 16.43 -15.85
C ASN A 153 -11.59 17.89 -15.53
N CYS A 154 -10.32 18.24 -15.61
CA CYS A 154 -9.81 19.57 -15.37
C CYS A 154 -8.96 19.97 -16.57
N ASP A 155 -9.39 21.00 -17.31
CA ASP A 155 -8.57 21.61 -18.34
C ASP A 155 -7.45 22.44 -17.69
N PHE A 156 -6.31 21.81 -17.39
CA PHE A 156 -5.12 22.52 -16.98
C PHE A 156 -4.08 22.50 -18.10
N LYS A 157 -3.38 23.60 -18.28
CA LYS A 157 -2.40 23.78 -19.35
C LYS A 157 -1.05 23.15 -19.03
N ASP A 158 -0.74 23.07 -17.74
CA ASP A 158 0.51 22.50 -17.24
C ASP A 158 0.35 22.00 -15.79
N LEU A 159 1.39 21.39 -15.26
CA LEU A 159 1.38 20.84 -13.90
C LEU A 159 1.32 21.88 -12.79
N ARG A 160 1.62 23.15 -13.06
CA ARG A 160 1.45 24.25 -12.08
C ARG A 160 -0.02 24.60 -11.93
N GLU A 161 -0.76 24.70 -13.04
CA GLU A 161 -2.20 24.90 -13.01
C GLU A 161 -2.91 23.73 -12.31
N LEU A 162 -2.48 22.49 -12.56
CA LEU A 162 -2.98 21.33 -11.83
C LEU A 162 -2.76 21.49 -10.31
N ASN A 163 -1.56 21.87 -9.90
CA ASN A 163 -1.23 22.06 -8.49
C ASN A 163 -2.12 23.12 -7.82
N LEU A 164 -2.36 24.22 -8.52
CA LEU A 164 -3.27 25.27 -8.08
C LEU A 164 -4.74 24.80 -8.01
N SER A 165 -5.18 23.92 -8.89
CA SER A 165 -6.53 23.35 -8.88
C SER A 165 -6.80 22.50 -7.62
N TYR A 166 -5.77 21.95 -7.01
CA TYR A 166 -5.82 21.25 -5.72
C TYR A 166 -5.66 22.17 -4.51
N ASN A 167 -5.73 23.49 -4.71
CA ASN A 167 -5.54 24.52 -3.66
C ASN A 167 -4.15 24.50 -3.00
N PHE A 168 -3.11 24.00 -3.70
CA PHE A 168 -1.74 24.15 -3.28
C PHE A 168 -1.11 25.40 -3.90
N SER A 169 -0.18 26.02 -3.18
CA SER A 169 0.57 27.13 -3.72
C SER A 169 1.63 26.65 -4.70
N ASP A 170 2.06 27.54 -5.59
CA ASP A 170 3.20 27.28 -6.50
C ASP A 170 4.56 27.25 -5.77
N TYR A 171 4.56 27.58 -4.49
CA TYR A 171 5.79 27.69 -3.68
C TYR A 171 6.53 26.35 -3.59
N GLY A 172 5.83 25.27 -3.26
CA GLY A 172 6.43 23.94 -3.13
C GLY A 172 7.12 23.48 -4.40
N LEU A 173 6.50 23.66 -5.57
CA LEU A 173 7.08 23.29 -6.86
C LEU A 173 8.30 24.17 -7.22
N LYS A 174 8.23 25.49 -7.00
CA LYS A 174 9.36 26.40 -7.24
C LYS A 174 10.56 26.10 -6.33
N LEU A 175 10.26 25.73 -5.09
CA LEU A 175 11.30 25.36 -4.12
C LEU A 175 11.97 24.05 -4.53
N LEU A 176 11.19 23.04 -4.93
CA LEU A 176 11.69 21.76 -5.44
C LEU A 176 12.64 21.97 -6.61
N GLU A 177 12.23 22.75 -7.61
CA GLU A 177 13.06 23.12 -8.75
C GLU A 177 14.38 23.79 -8.30
N LYS A 178 14.27 24.80 -7.44
CA LYS A 178 15.44 25.53 -6.92
C LYS A 178 16.43 24.59 -6.21
N ILE A 179 15.92 23.67 -5.37
CA ILE A 179 16.77 22.73 -4.62
C ILE A 179 17.50 21.80 -5.60
N ILE A 180 16.80 21.22 -6.58
CA ILE A 180 17.44 20.34 -7.57
C ILE A 180 18.52 21.09 -8.35
N LEU A 181 18.21 22.30 -8.85
CA LEU A 181 19.13 23.10 -9.66
C LEU A 181 20.33 23.66 -8.86
N SER A 182 20.25 23.69 -7.52
CA SER A 182 21.36 24.10 -6.65
C SER A 182 22.10 22.91 -6.00
N SER A 183 21.68 21.69 -6.28
CA SER A 183 22.27 20.46 -5.73
C SER A 183 23.29 19.81 -6.67
N GLU A 184 23.96 18.78 -6.19
CA GLU A 184 24.80 17.88 -6.98
C GLU A 184 24.08 17.20 -8.13
N TYR A 185 22.75 17.08 -8.05
CA TYR A 185 21.89 16.49 -9.08
C TYR A 185 21.61 17.41 -10.27
N ARG A 186 22.06 18.68 -10.23
CA ARG A 186 21.83 19.68 -11.28
C ARG A 186 22.17 19.15 -12.68
N ASN A 187 23.36 18.58 -12.83
CA ASN A 187 23.84 18.11 -14.13
C ASN A 187 23.01 16.95 -14.70
N LEU A 188 22.35 16.17 -13.85
CA LEU A 188 21.51 15.04 -14.25
C LEU A 188 20.08 15.47 -14.59
N TYR A 189 19.55 16.48 -13.90
CA TYR A 189 18.12 16.78 -13.93
C TYR A 189 17.76 18.18 -14.46
N SER A 190 18.71 19.08 -14.74
CA SER A 190 18.39 20.46 -15.13
C SER A 190 17.47 20.57 -16.34
N ASP A 191 17.72 19.79 -17.39
CA ASP A 191 16.91 19.85 -18.60
C ASP A 191 15.56 19.14 -18.41
N ILE A 192 15.55 18.05 -17.63
CA ILE A 192 14.33 17.34 -17.25
C ILE A 192 13.39 18.27 -16.47
N VAL A 193 13.91 19.01 -15.49
CA VAL A 193 13.13 19.94 -14.67
C VAL A 193 12.56 21.08 -15.49
N LYS A 194 13.36 21.68 -16.39
CA LYS A 194 12.90 22.78 -17.26
C LYS A 194 11.75 22.36 -18.17
N GLU A 195 11.80 21.16 -18.72
CA GLU A 195 10.79 20.64 -19.65
C GLU A 195 9.57 20.07 -18.89
N PHE A 196 9.75 19.62 -17.65
CA PHE A 196 8.72 18.93 -16.90
C PHE A 196 7.48 19.79 -16.69
N TYR A 197 7.64 21.03 -16.27
CA TYR A 197 6.52 21.92 -15.98
C TYR A 197 5.72 22.39 -17.22
N LYS A 198 6.23 22.11 -18.41
CA LYS A 198 5.49 22.33 -19.67
C LYS A 198 4.61 21.13 -20.04
N ARG A 199 4.74 20.02 -19.31
CA ARG A 199 3.98 18.79 -19.56
C ARG A 199 2.59 18.84 -18.94
N THR A 200 1.69 18.06 -19.52
CA THR A 200 0.32 17.87 -19.06
C THR A 200 0.12 16.52 -18.36
N SER A 201 1.20 15.76 -18.17
CA SER A 201 1.15 14.43 -17.58
C SER A 201 2.27 14.20 -16.56
N TYR A 202 1.99 13.38 -15.55
CA TYR A 202 2.94 12.97 -14.53
C TYR A 202 2.65 11.54 -14.02
N TYR A 203 3.61 10.92 -13.35
CA TYR A 203 3.43 9.60 -12.71
C TYR A 203 2.91 9.76 -11.29
N PRO A 204 1.64 9.37 -11.03
CA PRO A 204 0.99 9.66 -9.76
C PRO A 204 1.32 8.66 -8.66
N ALA A 205 1.10 9.10 -7.41
CA ALA A 205 0.92 8.26 -6.23
C ALA A 205 2.13 7.43 -5.81
N ASN A 206 3.35 7.75 -6.25
CA ASN A 206 4.57 7.03 -5.86
C ASN A 206 4.49 5.49 -6.02
N ILE A 207 3.71 5.00 -6.98
CA ILE A 207 3.55 3.58 -7.28
C ILE A 207 4.66 3.12 -8.20
N PHE A 208 5.35 2.05 -7.84
CA PHE A 208 6.42 1.48 -8.64
C PHE A 208 6.74 0.03 -8.25
N ILE A 209 7.43 -0.68 -9.13
CA ILE A 209 8.22 -1.88 -8.84
C ILE A 209 9.53 -1.68 -9.61
N MET A 210 10.68 -1.78 -8.95
CA MET A 210 11.97 -1.57 -9.59
C MET A 210 13.05 -2.45 -9.00
N LYS A 211 14.14 -2.62 -9.75
CA LYS A 211 15.34 -3.30 -9.28
C LYS A 211 15.90 -2.62 -8.04
N LYS A 212 16.53 -3.41 -7.19
CA LYS A 212 17.17 -2.95 -5.94
C LYS A 212 18.07 -1.73 -6.16
N GLU A 213 18.94 -1.79 -7.16
CA GLU A 213 19.92 -0.74 -7.43
C GLU A 213 19.22 0.59 -7.78
N LEU A 214 18.17 0.53 -8.62
CA LEU A 214 17.38 1.70 -8.98
C LEU A 214 16.61 2.27 -7.78
N PHE A 215 16.15 1.41 -6.89
CA PHE A 215 15.47 1.83 -5.68
C PHE A 215 16.40 2.61 -4.73
N PHE A 216 17.61 2.10 -4.53
CA PHE A 216 18.60 2.77 -3.68
C PHE A 216 19.03 4.12 -4.26
N ASP A 217 19.35 4.15 -5.56
CA ASP A 217 19.70 5.39 -6.29
C ASP A 217 18.55 6.41 -6.21
N PHE A 218 17.31 5.97 -6.46
CA PHE A 218 16.15 6.83 -6.35
C PHE A 218 15.88 7.35 -4.95
N CYS A 219 16.02 6.50 -3.92
CA CYS A 219 15.85 6.92 -2.54
C CYS A 219 16.92 7.94 -2.11
N GLU A 220 18.17 7.73 -2.49
CA GLU A 220 19.25 8.69 -2.22
C GLU A 220 18.94 10.05 -2.85
N PHE A 221 18.63 10.10 -4.14
CA PHE A 221 18.20 11.32 -4.81
C PHE A 221 16.99 11.96 -4.11
N ARG A 222 15.93 11.19 -3.91
CA ARG A 222 14.66 11.67 -3.36
C ARG A 222 14.82 12.25 -1.95
N PHE A 223 15.44 11.52 -1.06
CA PHE A 223 15.51 11.94 0.34
C PHE A 223 16.54 13.04 0.58
N ASN A 224 17.61 13.14 -0.22
CA ASN A 224 18.48 14.31 -0.21
C ASN A 224 17.74 15.60 -0.58
N ILE A 225 16.84 15.55 -1.55
CA ILE A 225 15.99 16.70 -1.91
C ILE A 225 14.91 16.94 -0.85
N ALA A 226 14.24 15.87 -0.38
CA ALA A 226 13.12 15.95 0.54
C ALA A 226 13.51 16.57 1.88
N PHE A 227 14.64 16.19 2.45
CA PHE A 227 15.10 16.76 3.74
C PHE A 227 15.51 18.22 3.61
N LYS A 228 16.19 18.61 2.53
CA LYS A 228 16.48 20.03 2.26
C LYS A 228 15.20 20.84 2.11
N MET A 229 14.21 20.27 1.44
CA MET A 229 12.91 20.93 1.28
C MET A 229 12.18 21.06 2.62
N PHE A 230 12.20 20.02 3.45
CA PHE A 230 11.58 20.05 4.78
C PHE A 230 12.23 21.10 5.68
N GLU A 231 13.54 21.15 5.75
CA GLU A 231 14.28 22.14 6.53
C GLU A 231 13.83 23.58 6.20
N ILE A 232 13.64 23.89 4.93
CA ILE A 232 13.20 25.23 4.49
C ILE A 232 11.70 25.45 4.78
N MET A 233 10.87 24.43 4.64
CA MET A 233 9.42 24.54 4.75
C MET A 233 8.88 24.28 6.16
N GLU A 234 9.65 23.73 7.08
CA GLU A 234 9.19 23.23 8.37
C GLU A 234 8.29 24.23 9.11
N LYS A 235 8.75 25.47 9.31
CA LYS A 235 7.96 26.52 10.00
C LYS A 235 6.64 26.83 9.30
N ARG A 236 6.63 26.81 7.97
CA ARG A 236 5.43 27.02 7.17
C ARG A 236 4.46 25.85 7.32
N LEU A 237 4.97 24.62 7.26
CA LEU A 237 4.17 23.40 7.34
C LEU A 237 3.53 23.23 8.72
N ILE A 238 4.28 23.48 9.80
CA ILE A 238 3.78 23.42 11.19
C ILE A 238 2.61 24.38 11.41
N ASN A 239 2.68 25.59 10.84
CA ASN A 239 1.67 26.62 10.99
C ASN A 239 0.53 26.56 9.93
N SER A 240 0.53 25.56 9.07
CA SER A 240 -0.47 25.40 8.03
C SER A 240 -1.66 24.54 8.49
N SER A 241 -2.76 24.61 7.72
CA SER A 241 -3.87 23.65 7.86
C SER A 241 -3.41 22.22 7.57
N ILE A 242 -4.23 21.23 7.93
CA ILE A 242 -3.97 19.81 7.61
C ILE A 242 -3.72 19.63 6.10
N HIS A 243 -4.54 20.29 5.26
CA HIS A 243 -4.35 20.26 3.81
C HIS A 243 -3.01 20.91 3.41
N GLY A 244 -2.70 22.10 3.91
CA GLY A 244 -1.46 22.82 3.62
C GLY A 244 -0.21 22.08 4.09
N SER A 245 -0.28 21.29 5.17
CA SER A 245 0.84 20.49 5.65
C SER A 245 1.27 19.41 4.64
N ARG A 246 0.41 19.03 3.70
CA ARG A 246 0.68 18.04 2.66
C ARG A 246 1.32 18.63 1.40
N GLU A 247 1.48 19.97 1.31
CA GLU A 247 2.03 20.65 0.12
C GLU A 247 3.39 20.10 -0.29
N MET A 248 4.25 19.81 0.68
CA MET A 248 5.57 19.26 0.43
C MET A 248 5.50 17.84 -0.16
N GLY A 249 4.70 16.95 0.44
CA GLY A 249 4.52 15.60 -0.05
C GLY A 249 4.03 15.58 -1.51
N TRP A 250 3.12 16.46 -1.85
CA TRP A 250 2.64 16.64 -3.23
C TRP A 250 3.74 17.08 -4.19
N ALA A 251 4.54 18.06 -3.81
CA ALA A 251 5.66 18.49 -4.65
C ALA A 251 6.69 17.37 -4.84
N LEU A 252 6.97 16.59 -3.79
CA LEU A 252 7.91 15.47 -3.82
C LEU A 252 7.43 14.28 -4.67
N GLU A 253 6.14 14.17 -4.92
CA GLU A 253 5.58 13.14 -5.81
C GLU A 253 6.14 13.28 -7.23
N HIS A 254 6.42 14.50 -7.69
CA HIS A 254 7.01 14.77 -9.01
C HIS A 254 8.43 14.24 -9.19
N LEU A 255 9.16 13.95 -8.10
CA LEU A 255 10.50 13.36 -8.18
C LEU A 255 10.49 12.00 -8.89
N MET A 256 9.40 11.22 -8.77
CA MET A 256 9.24 9.99 -9.56
C MET A 256 9.25 10.29 -11.05
N SER A 257 8.54 11.32 -11.47
CA SER A 257 8.49 11.69 -12.90
C SER A 257 9.84 12.17 -13.43
N PHE A 258 10.62 12.87 -12.62
CA PHE A 258 11.99 13.27 -12.98
C PHE A 258 12.91 12.06 -13.09
N TYR A 259 12.83 11.13 -12.15
CA TYR A 259 13.64 9.92 -12.17
C TYR A 259 13.31 9.02 -13.36
N VAL A 260 12.02 8.85 -13.66
CA VAL A 260 11.58 8.08 -14.84
C VAL A 260 12.11 8.72 -16.14
N ALA A 261 12.04 10.04 -16.27
CA ALA A 261 12.58 10.74 -17.43
C ALA A 261 14.10 10.54 -17.55
N PHE A 262 14.83 10.60 -16.45
CA PHE A 262 16.26 10.29 -16.38
C PHE A 262 16.56 8.86 -16.83
N LEU A 263 15.83 7.87 -16.32
CA LEU A 263 16.01 6.47 -16.70
C LEU A 263 15.69 6.22 -18.19
N LYS A 264 14.65 6.86 -18.72
CA LYS A 264 14.31 6.77 -20.16
C LYS A 264 15.45 7.32 -21.02
N ASN A 265 16.07 8.42 -20.62
CA ASN A 265 17.23 8.99 -21.31
C ASN A 265 18.48 8.07 -21.25
N LYS A 266 18.51 7.16 -20.28
CA LYS A 266 19.58 6.15 -20.11
C LYS A 266 19.22 4.80 -20.73
N ASN A 267 18.10 4.70 -21.44
CA ASN A 267 17.62 3.48 -22.11
C ASN A 267 17.30 2.30 -21.17
N TYR A 268 16.92 2.57 -19.92
CA TYR A 268 16.39 1.52 -19.03
C TYR A 268 15.06 0.97 -19.54
N LYS A 269 14.82 -0.32 -19.33
CA LYS A 269 13.58 -1.00 -19.73
C LYS A 269 12.47 -0.70 -18.73
N ILE A 270 11.65 0.30 -19.04
CA ILE A 270 10.53 0.73 -18.20
C ILE A 270 9.23 0.23 -18.81
N LYS A 271 8.38 -0.38 -17.98
CA LYS A 271 7.02 -0.80 -18.34
C LYS A 271 5.99 0.07 -17.66
N GLU A 272 5.08 0.60 -18.42
CA GLU A 272 3.92 1.34 -17.92
C GLU A 272 2.68 0.44 -17.90
N LEU A 273 2.01 0.34 -16.73
CA LEU A 273 0.81 -0.47 -16.54
C LEU A 273 -0.38 0.40 -16.10
N PRO A 274 -1.62 0.00 -16.42
CA PRO A 274 -2.79 0.63 -15.85
C PRO A 274 -2.83 0.50 -14.32
N ILE A 275 -3.47 1.47 -13.66
CA ILE A 275 -3.81 1.38 -12.22
C ILE A 275 -5.25 0.93 -12.07
N VAL A 276 -5.47 0.00 -11.14
CA VAL A 276 -6.78 -0.32 -10.59
C VAL A 276 -6.99 0.45 -9.30
N ILE A 277 -8.16 1.07 -9.14
CA ILE A 277 -8.56 1.74 -7.92
C ILE A 277 -9.71 0.97 -7.30
N LEU A 278 -9.47 0.33 -6.17
CA LEU A 278 -10.50 -0.34 -5.38
C LEU A 278 -11.38 0.72 -4.69
N LYS A 279 -12.69 0.52 -4.73
CA LYS A 279 -13.67 1.35 -4.00
C LYS A 279 -14.29 0.53 -2.88
N ASN A 280 -14.78 1.21 -1.84
CA ASN A 280 -15.46 0.56 -0.71
C ASN A 280 -14.63 -0.55 -0.05
N THR A 281 -13.34 -0.29 0.13
CA THR A 281 -12.40 -1.21 0.76
C THR A 281 -12.47 -1.19 2.29
N GLN A 282 -13.40 -0.43 2.85
CA GLN A 282 -13.55 -0.28 4.29
C GLN A 282 -13.91 -1.62 4.94
N VAL A 283 -13.12 -2.01 5.90
CA VAL A 283 -13.26 -3.27 6.61
C VAL A 283 -14.17 -3.06 7.81
N ASP A 284 -15.22 -3.86 7.92
CA ASP A 284 -15.97 -3.96 9.16
C ASP A 284 -15.19 -4.84 10.13
N ILE A 285 -14.36 -4.21 10.94
CA ILE A 285 -13.48 -4.88 11.92
C ILE A 285 -14.28 -5.71 12.91
N LEU A 286 -15.54 -5.36 13.13
CA LEU A 286 -16.43 -6.08 14.05
C LEU A 286 -16.96 -7.37 13.44
N LYS A 287 -17.02 -7.47 12.10
CA LYS A 287 -17.56 -8.64 11.41
C LYS A 287 -16.52 -9.70 11.04
N LYS A 288 -15.24 -9.49 11.35
CA LYS A 288 -14.13 -10.47 11.18
C LYS A 288 -14.15 -11.29 9.86
N LYS A 289 -14.69 -10.77 8.77
CA LYS A 289 -14.58 -11.39 7.44
C LYS A 289 -13.39 -10.81 6.71
N TYR A 290 -12.25 -11.44 6.84
CA TYR A 290 -11.01 -11.04 6.18
C TYR A 290 -10.43 -12.19 5.36
N LEU A 291 -10.04 -11.88 4.27
CA LEU A 291 -9.62 -12.63 3.13
C LEU A 291 -8.15 -12.51 2.91
N VAL A 292 -7.45 -13.20 2.19
CA VAL A 292 -7.41 -14.19 1.16
C VAL A 292 -6.06 -14.87 1.31
N SER A 293 -6.04 -16.10 1.54
CA SER A 293 -4.85 -16.94 1.48
C SER A 293 -5.01 -17.89 0.30
N ASP A 294 -3.94 -18.13 -0.45
CA ASP A 294 -3.84 -19.22 -1.41
C ASP A 294 -3.88 -20.59 -0.73
N LYS A 295 -3.90 -20.61 0.60
CA LYS A 295 -3.83 -21.83 1.40
C LYS A 295 -5.08 -21.95 2.25
N ASP A 296 -5.95 -22.88 1.84
CA ASP A 296 -6.98 -23.40 2.74
C ASP A 296 -6.30 -24.26 3.81
N ILE A 297 -6.34 -23.80 5.06
CA ILE A 297 -5.90 -24.62 6.18
C ILE A 297 -7.10 -25.39 6.68
N VAL A 298 -7.06 -26.70 6.48
CA VAL A 298 -8.09 -27.60 7.00
C VAL A 298 -7.64 -28.11 8.36
N ILE A 299 -8.42 -27.83 9.41
CA ILE A 299 -8.23 -28.33 10.76
C ILE A 299 -9.31 -29.34 11.05
N VAL A 300 -8.93 -30.58 11.32
CA VAL A 300 -9.87 -31.65 11.63
C VAL A 300 -9.84 -31.90 13.14
N PHE A 301 -10.99 -31.75 13.78
CA PHE A 301 -11.20 -32.18 15.17
C PHE A 301 -11.90 -33.52 15.19
N CYS A 302 -11.35 -34.45 15.95
CA CYS A 302 -12.02 -35.70 16.30
C CYS A 302 -12.48 -35.58 17.76
N VAL A 303 -13.80 -35.54 17.98
CA VAL A 303 -14.38 -35.27 19.29
C VAL A 303 -15.42 -36.35 19.69
N ASP A 304 -15.42 -36.67 20.97
CA ASP A 304 -16.43 -37.48 21.66
C ASP A 304 -17.06 -36.65 22.79
N GLU A 305 -17.99 -37.24 23.54
CA GLU A 305 -18.61 -36.58 24.68
C GLU A 305 -17.62 -36.10 25.75
N SER A 306 -16.49 -36.77 25.92
CA SER A 306 -15.49 -36.43 26.95
C SER A 306 -14.63 -35.23 26.53
N SER A 307 -14.34 -35.09 25.26
CA SER A 307 -13.52 -34.04 24.68
C SER A 307 -14.34 -32.84 24.14
N PHE A 308 -15.67 -32.98 24.07
CA PHE A 308 -16.56 -31.93 23.56
C PHE A 308 -16.39 -30.55 24.26
N PRO A 309 -16.24 -30.47 25.62
CA PRO A 309 -16.02 -29.16 26.26
C PRO A 309 -14.77 -28.44 25.79
N LEU A 310 -13.76 -29.16 25.31
CA LEU A 310 -12.50 -28.58 24.82
C LEU A 310 -12.62 -28.02 23.39
N LEU A 311 -13.64 -28.43 22.64
CA LEU A 311 -13.83 -27.99 21.26
C LEU A 311 -14.01 -26.47 21.16
N SER A 312 -14.83 -25.87 22.03
CA SER A 312 -15.04 -24.42 22.05
C SER A 312 -13.76 -23.64 22.41
N VAL A 313 -12.96 -24.19 23.34
CA VAL A 313 -11.67 -23.58 23.72
C VAL A 313 -10.70 -23.61 22.57
N ASN A 314 -10.61 -24.75 21.87
CA ASN A 314 -9.73 -24.91 20.72
C ASN A 314 -10.16 -24.02 19.55
N ILE A 315 -11.44 -23.93 19.24
CA ILE A 315 -11.96 -23.04 18.18
C ILE A 315 -11.69 -21.57 18.54
N ASN A 316 -11.94 -21.16 19.79
CA ASN A 316 -11.61 -19.80 20.22
C ASN A 316 -10.10 -19.51 20.12
N SER A 317 -9.25 -20.45 20.52
CA SER A 317 -7.80 -20.30 20.38
C SER A 317 -7.35 -20.14 18.94
N ILE A 318 -7.94 -20.90 18.01
CA ILE A 318 -7.69 -20.71 16.55
C ILE A 318 -8.13 -19.31 16.14
N LEU A 319 -9.34 -18.87 16.51
CA LEU A 319 -9.87 -17.56 16.16
C LEU A 319 -9.05 -16.39 16.70
N GLU A 320 -8.48 -16.56 17.90
CA GLU A 320 -7.63 -15.55 18.54
C GLU A 320 -6.24 -15.46 17.91
N ASN A 321 -5.70 -16.61 17.44
CA ASN A 321 -4.35 -16.71 16.93
C ASN A 321 -4.28 -16.87 15.40
N ALA A 322 -5.42 -17.12 14.73
CA ALA A 322 -5.49 -17.18 13.28
C ALA A 322 -5.05 -15.83 12.70
N THR A 323 -4.16 -15.90 11.75
CA THR A 323 -3.85 -14.74 10.93
C THR A 323 -5.03 -14.51 9.98
N PHE A 324 -5.41 -13.26 9.76
CA PHE A 324 -6.52 -12.89 8.85
C PHE A 324 -6.25 -13.17 7.36
N LEU A 325 -5.22 -13.93 7.09
CA LEU A 325 -4.67 -14.18 5.76
C LEU A 325 -4.93 -15.60 5.28
N GLU A 326 -5.41 -16.45 6.16
CA GLU A 326 -5.59 -17.86 5.88
C GLU A 326 -7.07 -18.19 6.00
N LYS A 327 -7.58 -18.89 5.01
CA LYS A 327 -8.92 -19.46 5.09
C LYS A 327 -8.82 -20.74 5.90
N TYR A 328 -9.48 -20.75 7.04
CA TYR A 328 -9.57 -21.93 7.89
C TYR A 328 -10.90 -22.63 7.63
N THR A 329 -10.82 -23.89 7.24
CA THR A 329 -11.96 -24.79 7.23
C THR A 329 -11.81 -25.72 8.43
N ILE A 330 -12.78 -25.72 9.33
CA ILE A 330 -12.80 -26.61 10.48
C ILE A 330 -13.74 -27.75 10.20
N SER A 331 -13.21 -28.95 10.09
CA SER A 331 -13.99 -30.18 9.93
C SER A 331 -14.08 -30.90 11.28
N ILE A 332 -15.29 -31.23 11.70
CA ILE A 332 -15.54 -31.90 13.00
C ILE A 332 -16.04 -33.32 12.74
N LEU A 333 -15.19 -34.29 13.05
CA LEU A 333 -15.57 -35.69 13.11
C LEU A 333 -16.00 -36.03 14.55
N HIS A 334 -17.22 -36.43 14.75
CA HIS A 334 -17.73 -36.70 16.09
C HIS A 334 -18.28 -38.11 16.26
N LEU A 335 -18.14 -38.64 17.47
CA LEU A 335 -18.68 -39.93 17.85
C LEU A 335 -19.71 -39.73 18.99
N ASN A 336 -20.97 -40.06 18.70
CA ASN A 336 -22.09 -40.06 19.67
C ASN A 336 -22.39 -38.70 20.34
N ILE A 337 -21.95 -37.56 19.76
CA ILE A 337 -22.35 -36.26 20.28
C ILE A 337 -23.75 -35.92 19.78
N ASN A 338 -24.60 -35.41 20.68
CA ASN A 338 -25.92 -34.90 20.32
C ASN A 338 -25.78 -33.70 19.33
N ARG A 339 -26.46 -33.81 18.20
CA ARG A 339 -26.35 -32.81 17.13
C ARG A 339 -26.85 -31.42 17.55
N ASP A 340 -27.94 -31.35 18.32
CA ASP A 340 -28.48 -30.07 18.81
C ASP A 340 -27.47 -29.34 19.70
N ARG A 341 -26.70 -30.11 20.47
CA ARG A 341 -25.66 -29.58 21.35
C ARG A 341 -24.46 -29.06 20.53
N LEU A 342 -24.10 -29.77 19.48
CA LEU A 342 -23.04 -29.36 18.55
C LEU A 342 -23.47 -28.10 17.80
N ASP A 343 -24.67 -28.06 17.22
CA ASP A 343 -25.23 -26.94 16.50
C ASP A 343 -25.35 -25.69 17.40
N SER A 344 -25.76 -25.89 18.67
CA SER A 344 -25.80 -24.79 19.65
C SER A 344 -24.42 -24.21 19.96
N LEU A 345 -23.39 -25.04 20.02
CA LEU A 345 -22.02 -24.58 20.22
C LEU A 345 -21.51 -23.83 19.00
N LEU A 346 -21.75 -24.38 17.81
CA LEU A 346 -21.21 -23.82 16.55
C LEU A 346 -21.90 -22.52 16.16
N LYS A 347 -23.16 -22.33 16.52
CA LYS A 347 -23.89 -21.08 16.33
C LYS A 347 -23.16 -19.85 16.89
N ASN A 348 -22.31 -20.03 17.91
CA ASN A 348 -21.47 -18.97 18.44
C ASN A 348 -20.30 -18.59 17.54
N PHE A 349 -20.04 -19.39 16.49
CA PHE A 349 -18.90 -19.25 15.61
C PHE A 349 -19.27 -19.07 14.12
N GLU A 350 -20.55 -19.27 13.72
CA GLU A 350 -21.02 -19.23 12.34
C GLU A 350 -20.62 -17.95 11.59
N ASP A 351 -20.57 -16.82 12.29
CA ASP A 351 -20.15 -15.54 11.71
C ASP A 351 -18.61 -15.38 11.59
N LYS A 352 -17.84 -16.36 12.07
CA LYS A 352 -16.40 -16.22 12.25
C LYS A 352 -15.57 -17.19 11.41
N ILE A 353 -16.09 -18.35 11.08
CA ILE A 353 -15.40 -19.42 10.33
C ILE A 353 -16.37 -20.25 9.50
N SER A 354 -15.89 -20.84 8.40
CA SER A 354 -16.62 -21.89 7.71
C SER A 354 -16.39 -23.21 8.45
N ILE A 355 -17.48 -23.88 8.84
CA ILE A 355 -17.44 -25.17 9.54
C ILE A 355 -18.13 -26.19 8.63
N GLU A 356 -17.44 -27.29 8.34
CA GLU A 356 -17.94 -28.42 7.58
C GLU A 356 -18.02 -29.65 8.51
N PHE A 357 -19.07 -30.50 8.31
CA PHE A 357 -19.33 -31.70 9.08
C PHE A 357 -19.16 -32.95 8.22
#